data_7d2ad07732ef41f82cae36a5020a03c3
#
_entry.id   7d2ad07732ef41f82cae36a5020a03c3
#
_cell.length_a   1.000
_cell.length_b   1.000
_cell.length_c   1.000
_cell.angle_alpha   90.00
_cell.angle_beta   90.00
_cell.angle_gamma   90.00
#
_symmetry.space_group_name_H-M   'P 1'
#
loop_
_entity.id
_entity.type
_entity.pdbx_description
1 polymer ?
#
loop_
_entity_poly.entity_id
_entity_poly.type
_entity_poly.pdbx_seq_one_letter_code
_entity_poly.pdbx_strand_id
1 'polypeptide(L)'
;NGGYILQIDGTCEGDSPNLFTGMDEISGIILSSVKINSEKKEKIIPFLRDIQVKYGTPLAIVSDMGKGLLGAVQEVFPQVSSLICHFHFLRDIGKDLLDDDYRDLRNRLTNSKIRVALRSKAKDFEEKLGQKMRDLAKIDGDPELAATKTALLFINWMFDTSSLSGYGFPFDVKHLLFYHRLISGYEQMKQLYELTGNKPFYQLIKLLRRIDDDQELERTASLLDKNEMIFNELRKALRITLPGNQQGLNDSGEMCDMKSIADKVDKFVKKYDSSTDSLHLKMIEQIRKYDEKLFADPIIVTVDGQKIYVQPHRTNNIMEQFFRYLKRLLRKKGGNISVKRSLTAMLPGTVLVKNLKNEEYLDLLLDGTSGLEERFAQIDSRVFLYEFSKMKSQNKKPPADAKK
;
A
#
# COMPACT_ATOMS: atom_id res chain seq x y z
N ASN A 1 29.38 13.77 8.35
CA ASN A 1 27.95 13.79 8.01
C ASN A 1 27.17 14.04 9.31
N GLY A 2 26.22 14.99 9.28
CA GLY A 2 25.53 15.48 10.49
C GLY A 2 24.54 14.51 11.13
N GLY A 3 24.45 13.26 10.71
CA GLY A 3 23.55 12.24 11.21
C GLY A 3 22.76 11.54 10.11
N TYR A 4 21.83 10.64 10.47
CA TYR A 4 20.98 9.91 9.54
C TYR A 4 19.56 9.81 10.08
N ILE A 5 18.58 9.63 9.19
CA ILE A 5 17.21 9.32 9.53
C ILE A 5 16.96 7.85 9.17
N LEU A 6 16.57 7.06 10.17
CA LEU A 6 16.40 5.62 10.02
C LEU A 6 14.99 5.28 9.53
N GLN A 7 14.84 4.81 8.30
CA GLN A 7 13.64 4.14 7.85
C GLN A 7 13.75 2.63 8.09
N ILE A 8 12.67 2.05 8.63
CA ILE A 8 12.62 0.62 8.97
C ILE A 8 11.35 0.02 8.38
N ASP A 9 11.52 -1.10 7.67
CA ASP A 9 10.39 -1.86 7.16
C ASP A 9 10.82 -3.31 6.88
N GLY A 10 9.84 -4.19 6.66
CA GLY A 10 10.05 -5.58 6.36
C GLY A 10 9.27 -6.07 5.15
N THR A 11 9.76 -7.11 4.50
CA THR A 11 9.04 -7.74 3.40
C THR A 11 9.14 -9.25 3.45
N CYS A 12 8.02 -9.92 3.18
CA CYS A 12 7.91 -11.35 3.05
C CYS A 12 6.98 -11.74 1.88
N GLU A 13 6.89 -13.02 1.58
CA GLU A 13 5.88 -13.60 0.69
C GLU A 13 5.52 -15.01 1.18
N GLY A 14 4.22 -15.22 1.48
CA GLY A 14 3.75 -16.47 2.08
C GLY A 14 4.38 -16.70 3.46
N ASP A 15 4.96 -17.87 3.67
CA ASP A 15 5.64 -18.28 4.91
C ASP A 15 7.17 -18.05 4.84
N SER A 16 7.68 -17.25 3.89
CA SER A 16 9.08 -16.84 3.92
C SER A 16 9.40 -16.04 5.16
N PRO A 17 10.64 -16.11 5.69
CA PRO A 17 11.07 -15.19 6.73
C PRO A 17 10.89 -13.74 6.27
N ASN A 18 10.56 -12.85 7.19
CA ASN A 18 10.51 -11.43 6.90
C ASN A 18 11.93 -10.88 6.74
N LEU A 19 12.23 -10.33 5.58
CA LEU A 19 13.45 -9.58 5.32
C LEU A 19 13.29 -8.18 5.89
N PHE A 20 13.77 -7.97 7.10
CA PHE A 20 13.67 -6.73 7.84
C PHE A 20 14.90 -5.87 7.56
N THR A 21 14.71 -4.62 7.16
CA THR A 21 15.78 -3.77 6.61
C THR A 21 15.71 -2.38 7.21
N GLY A 22 16.86 -1.80 7.53
CA GLY A 22 17.04 -0.41 7.91
C GLY A 22 17.81 0.34 6.84
N MET A 23 17.31 1.53 6.47
CA MET A 23 17.86 2.39 5.43
C MET A 23 18.01 3.81 5.98
N ASP A 24 19.08 4.48 5.62
CA ASP A 24 19.17 5.92 5.81
C ASP A 24 18.31 6.62 4.74
N GLU A 25 17.38 7.43 5.19
CA GLU A 25 16.45 8.18 4.37
C GLU A 25 17.15 9.23 3.49
N ILE A 26 18.19 9.86 4.04
CA ILE A 26 18.88 10.99 3.41
C ILE A 26 19.71 10.51 2.21
N SER A 27 20.50 9.48 2.41
CA SER A 27 21.39 8.94 1.37
C SER A 27 20.77 7.80 0.54
N GLY A 28 19.68 7.21 1.02
CA GLY A 28 19.08 6.00 0.45
C GLY A 28 19.95 4.75 0.61
N ILE A 29 20.94 4.78 1.49
CA ILE A 29 21.86 3.68 1.78
C ILE A 29 21.20 2.68 2.74
N ILE A 30 21.24 1.40 2.40
CA ILE A 30 20.86 0.32 3.31
C ILE A 30 21.92 0.15 4.37
N LEU A 31 21.55 0.36 5.64
CA LEU A 31 22.45 0.27 6.78
C LEU A 31 22.61 -1.18 7.25
N SER A 32 21.50 -1.90 7.37
CA SER A 32 21.52 -3.29 7.82
C SER A 32 20.27 -4.04 7.33
N SER A 33 20.35 -5.35 7.29
CA SER A 33 19.21 -6.22 6.96
C SER A 33 19.35 -7.56 7.69
N VAL A 34 18.21 -8.09 8.16
CA VAL A 34 18.13 -9.34 8.89
C VAL A 34 16.88 -10.12 8.48
N LYS A 35 16.92 -11.44 8.60
CA LYS A 35 15.72 -12.26 8.48
C LYS A 35 15.15 -12.57 9.85
N ILE A 36 13.90 -12.20 10.06
CA ILE A 36 13.18 -12.49 11.28
C ILE A 36 11.92 -13.32 10.96
N ASN A 37 11.57 -14.25 11.85
CA ASN A 37 10.38 -15.09 11.67
C ASN A 37 9.11 -14.42 12.19
N SER A 38 9.24 -13.34 12.94
CA SER A 38 8.10 -12.56 13.44
C SER A 38 8.56 -11.15 13.80
N GLU A 39 7.65 -10.18 13.68
CA GLU A 39 7.87 -8.78 14.08
C GLU A 39 7.59 -8.53 15.57
N LYS A 40 7.84 -9.52 16.41
CA LYS A 40 7.80 -9.34 17.87
C LYS A 40 8.95 -8.46 18.32
N LYS A 41 8.72 -7.63 19.33
CA LYS A 41 9.67 -6.69 19.91
C LYS A 41 11.03 -7.32 20.17
N GLU A 42 11.07 -8.51 20.79
CA GLU A 42 12.29 -9.23 21.18
C GLU A 42 13.13 -9.67 19.97
N LYS A 43 12.52 -9.80 18.80
CA LYS A 43 13.21 -10.16 17.54
C LYS A 43 13.77 -8.95 16.80
N ILE A 44 13.19 -7.78 17.03
CA ILE A 44 13.59 -6.52 16.39
C ILE A 44 14.71 -5.82 17.16
N ILE A 45 14.68 -5.88 18.50
CA ILE A 45 15.68 -5.22 19.38
C ILE A 45 17.13 -5.53 18.98
N PRO A 46 17.55 -6.80 18.75
CA PRO A 46 18.94 -7.08 18.37
C PRO A 46 19.38 -6.39 17.08
N PHE A 47 18.45 -6.28 16.10
CA PHE A 47 18.69 -5.59 14.85
C PHE A 47 18.90 -4.08 15.05
N LEU A 48 18.07 -3.44 15.86
CA LEU A 48 18.18 -2.02 16.16
C LEU A 48 19.45 -1.71 16.95
N ARG A 49 19.83 -2.57 17.90
CA ARG A 49 21.10 -2.43 18.65
C ARG A 49 22.33 -2.58 17.75
N ASP A 50 22.28 -3.49 16.77
CA ASP A 50 23.36 -3.63 15.78
C ASP A 50 23.53 -2.33 14.96
N ILE A 51 22.43 -1.71 14.54
CA ILE A 51 22.45 -0.41 13.87
C ILE A 51 23.01 0.67 14.80
N GLN A 52 22.56 0.72 16.05
CA GLN A 52 23.03 1.70 17.03
C GLN A 52 24.54 1.58 17.28
N VAL A 53 25.07 0.37 17.40
CA VAL A 53 26.51 0.11 17.61
C VAL A 53 27.32 0.54 16.39
N LYS A 54 26.82 0.32 15.17
CA LYS A 54 27.57 0.59 13.93
C LYS A 54 27.52 2.05 13.50
N TYR A 55 26.37 2.69 13.68
CA TYR A 55 26.07 4.00 13.08
C TYR A 55 25.70 5.08 14.10
N GLY A 56 25.61 4.71 15.40
CA GLY A 56 25.18 5.63 16.45
C GLY A 56 23.66 5.83 16.50
N THR A 57 23.24 6.91 17.14
CA THR A 57 21.84 7.25 17.32
C THR A 57 21.30 8.02 16.12
N PRO A 58 20.17 7.61 15.51
CA PRO A 58 19.57 8.34 14.40
C PRO A 58 18.95 9.68 14.87
N LEU A 59 18.82 10.62 13.96
CA LEU A 59 18.15 11.90 14.20
C LEU A 59 16.64 11.73 14.37
N ALA A 60 16.04 10.84 13.59
CA ALA A 60 14.66 10.40 13.69
C ALA A 60 14.50 8.98 13.15
N ILE A 61 13.37 8.35 13.45
CA ILE A 61 13.03 7.02 12.94
C ILE A 61 11.66 7.12 12.28
N VAL A 62 11.53 6.60 11.05
CA VAL A 62 10.26 6.49 10.32
C VAL A 62 9.95 5.02 10.13
N SER A 63 8.77 4.58 10.57
CA SER A 63 8.38 3.17 10.51
C SER A 63 6.87 3.02 10.29
N ASP A 64 6.42 1.78 10.07
CA ASP A 64 5.00 1.49 10.16
C ASP A 64 4.52 1.40 11.63
N MET A 65 3.22 1.10 11.81
CA MET A 65 2.55 1.13 13.12
C MET A 65 2.61 -0.20 13.88
N GLY A 66 3.46 -1.15 13.47
CA GLY A 66 3.58 -2.46 14.13
C GLY A 66 3.88 -2.33 15.63
N LYS A 67 3.02 -2.85 16.50
CA LYS A 67 3.21 -2.76 17.97
C LYS A 67 4.58 -3.26 18.44
N GLY A 68 5.06 -4.36 17.85
CA GLY A 68 6.39 -4.90 18.15
C GLY A 68 7.51 -3.95 17.73
N LEU A 69 7.37 -3.33 16.56
CA LEU A 69 8.35 -2.38 16.03
C LEU A 69 8.39 -1.09 16.86
N LEU A 70 7.24 -0.47 17.10
CA LEU A 70 7.18 0.73 17.95
C LEU A 70 7.73 0.47 19.36
N GLY A 71 7.41 -0.70 19.95
CA GLY A 71 7.95 -1.08 21.24
C GLY A 71 9.45 -1.33 21.24
N ALA A 72 10.02 -1.88 20.16
CA ALA A 72 11.46 -2.07 20.02
C ALA A 72 12.19 -0.74 19.83
N VAL A 73 11.65 0.16 19.02
CA VAL A 73 12.19 1.51 18.81
C VAL A 73 12.21 2.29 20.14
N GLN A 74 11.12 2.26 20.88
CA GLN A 74 11.03 2.93 22.18
C GLN A 74 12.05 2.40 23.20
N GLU A 75 12.39 1.08 23.15
CA GLU A 75 13.37 0.51 24.06
C GLU A 75 14.82 0.85 23.67
N VAL A 76 15.13 0.81 22.38
CA VAL A 76 16.51 1.02 21.91
C VAL A 76 16.84 2.50 21.75
N PHE A 77 15.87 3.31 21.33
CA PHE A 77 16.02 4.72 21.03
C PHE A 77 14.99 5.60 21.76
N PRO A 78 14.94 5.58 23.10
CA PRO A 78 13.86 6.23 23.86
C PRO A 78 13.80 7.76 23.71
N GLN A 79 14.92 8.38 23.31
CA GLN A 79 15.03 9.84 23.15
C GLN A 79 14.93 10.30 21.68
N VAL A 80 14.73 9.36 20.75
CA VAL A 80 14.66 9.67 19.32
C VAL A 80 13.20 9.84 18.90
N SER A 81 12.93 10.87 18.10
CA SER A 81 11.61 11.07 17.52
C SER A 81 11.24 9.87 16.63
N SER A 82 10.18 9.17 17.01
CA SER A 82 9.67 7.99 16.30
C SER A 82 8.41 8.33 15.55
N LEU A 83 8.53 8.47 14.24
CA LEU A 83 7.46 8.84 13.33
C LEU A 83 6.82 7.62 12.70
N ILE A 84 5.54 7.73 12.38
CA ILE A 84 4.78 6.65 11.71
C ILE A 84 4.45 7.02 10.27
N CYS A 85 4.44 6.02 9.43
CA CYS A 85 4.06 6.17 8.03
C CYS A 85 2.59 6.59 7.89
N HIS A 86 2.33 7.76 7.32
CA HIS A 86 0.98 8.29 7.10
C HIS A 86 0.12 7.38 6.23
N PHE A 87 0.72 6.68 5.26
CA PHE A 87 -0.01 5.73 4.42
C PHE A 87 -0.55 4.55 5.24
N HIS A 88 0.28 3.96 6.10
CA HIS A 88 -0.12 2.85 6.97
C HIS A 88 -1.12 3.30 8.02
N PHE A 89 -0.93 4.49 8.60
CA PHE A 89 -1.88 5.09 9.52
C PHE A 89 -3.25 5.28 8.88
N LEU A 90 -3.31 5.91 7.72
CA LEU A 90 -4.56 6.14 7.00
C LEU A 90 -5.23 4.82 6.58
N ARG A 91 -4.42 3.83 6.17
CA ARG A 91 -4.92 2.50 5.81
C ARG A 91 -5.58 1.79 7.00
N ASP A 92 -5.00 1.90 8.19
CA ASP A 92 -5.56 1.26 9.38
C ASP A 92 -6.85 1.95 9.83
N ILE A 93 -6.88 3.29 9.83
CA ILE A 93 -8.13 4.04 10.07
C ILE A 93 -9.22 3.66 9.06
N GLY A 94 -8.87 3.61 7.79
CA GLY A 94 -9.84 3.25 6.75
C GLY A 94 -10.38 1.82 6.90
N LYS A 95 -9.56 0.87 7.35
CA LYS A 95 -10.04 -0.47 7.67
C LYS A 95 -11.00 -0.44 8.86
N ASP A 96 -10.65 0.22 9.94
CA ASP A 96 -11.50 0.31 11.12
C ASP A 96 -12.86 0.98 10.81
N LEU A 97 -12.88 1.94 9.88
CA LEU A 97 -14.08 2.68 9.50
C LEU A 97 -14.95 1.96 8.47
N LEU A 98 -14.37 1.13 7.58
CA LEU A 98 -15.04 0.63 6.38
C LEU A 98 -15.18 -0.90 6.32
N ASP A 99 -14.38 -1.70 7.08
CA ASP A 99 -14.24 -3.14 6.80
C ASP A 99 -15.54 -3.92 6.99
N ASP A 100 -16.31 -3.61 8.04
CA ASP A 100 -17.53 -4.37 8.36
C ASP A 100 -18.60 -4.17 7.28
N ASP A 101 -18.93 -2.91 6.94
CA ASP A 101 -19.91 -2.59 5.90
C ASP A 101 -19.42 -3.05 4.52
N TYR A 102 -18.12 -2.89 4.22
CA TYR A 102 -17.54 -3.35 2.96
C TYR A 102 -17.60 -4.87 2.80
N ARG A 103 -17.36 -5.61 3.87
CA ARG A 103 -17.46 -7.07 3.88
C ARG A 103 -18.91 -7.52 3.70
N ASP A 104 -19.87 -6.86 4.37
CA ASP A 104 -21.28 -7.16 4.21
C ASP A 104 -21.75 -6.88 2.77
N LEU A 105 -21.47 -5.70 2.23
CA LEU A 105 -21.76 -5.35 0.83
C LEU A 105 -21.19 -6.39 -0.15
N ARG A 106 -19.94 -6.77 0.02
CA ARG A 106 -19.28 -7.80 -0.82
C ARG A 106 -19.99 -9.14 -0.74
N ASN A 107 -20.35 -9.57 0.47
CA ASN A 107 -21.01 -10.86 0.69
C ASN A 107 -22.42 -10.87 0.07
N ARG A 108 -23.20 -9.82 0.25
CA ARG A 108 -24.54 -9.67 -0.37
C ARG A 108 -24.46 -9.68 -1.89
N LEU A 109 -23.55 -8.90 -2.49
CA LEU A 109 -23.31 -8.92 -3.94
C LEU A 109 -22.84 -10.29 -4.45
N THR A 110 -22.08 -11.03 -3.66
CA THR A 110 -21.65 -12.39 -4.01
C THR A 110 -22.81 -13.38 -3.96
N ASN A 111 -23.61 -13.32 -2.90
CA ASN A 111 -24.76 -14.21 -2.68
C ASN A 111 -25.86 -13.96 -3.72
N SER A 112 -26.05 -12.74 -4.18
CA SER A 112 -26.97 -12.41 -5.27
C SER A 112 -26.60 -13.05 -6.60
N LYS A 113 -25.37 -13.56 -6.76
CA LYS A 113 -24.80 -14.12 -8.01
C LYS A 113 -24.88 -13.18 -9.22
N ILE A 114 -25.05 -11.86 -8.99
CA ILE A 114 -25.24 -10.88 -10.06
C ILE A 114 -24.07 -10.86 -11.05
N ARG A 115 -22.82 -11.00 -10.54
CA ARG A 115 -21.62 -11.04 -11.39
C ARG A 115 -21.65 -12.20 -12.38
N VAL A 116 -22.09 -13.37 -11.94
CA VAL A 116 -22.18 -14.58 -12.79
C VAL A 116 -23.28 -14.38 -13.84
N ALA A 117 -24.44 -13.86 -13.42
CA ALA A 117 -25.58 -13.61 -14.32
C ALA A 117 -25.22 -12.57 -15.41
N LEU A 118 -24.55 -11.47 -15.04
CA LEU A 118 -24.10 -10.47 -16.02
C LEU A 118 -23.05 -11.01 -16.99
N ARG A 119 -22.09 -11.79 -16.53
CA ARG A 119 -21.08 -12.43 -17.40
C ARG A 119 -21.71 -13.41 -18.38
N SER A 120 -22.67 -14.24 -17.92
CA SER A 120 -23.43 -15.12 -18.81
C SER A 120 -24.19 -14.31 -19.86
N LYS A 121 -24.84 -13.20 -19.43
CA LYS A 121 -25.59 -12.36 -20.36
C LYS A 121 -24.67 -11.63 -21.35
N ALA A 122 -23.49 -11.18 -20.94
CA ALA A 122 -22.49 -10.60 -21.84
C ALA A 122 -22.11 -11.62 -22.94
N LYS A 123 -21.83 -12.88 -22.56
CA LYS A 123 -21.52 -13.94 -23.51
C LYS A 123 -22.66 -14.20 -24.50
N ASP A 124 -23.92 -14.25 -24.05
CA ASP A 124 -25.09 -14.38 -24.94
C ASP A 124 -25.16 -13.22 -25.94
N PHE A 125 -24.85 -12.00 -25.52
CA PHE A 125 -24.85 -10.83 -26.38
C PHE A 125 -23.67 -10.83 -27.37
N GLU A 126 -22.48 -11.24 -26.92
CA GLU A 126 -21.30 -11.42 -27.79
C GLU A 126 -21.58 -12.47 -28.90
N GLU A 127 -22.20 -13.58 -28.55
CA GLU A 127 -22.59 -14.63 -29.52
C GLU A 127 -23.59 -14.11 -30.55
N LYS A 128 -24.60 -13.29 -30.14
CA LYS A 128 -25.58 -12.69 -31.06
C LYS A 128 -24.94 -11.67 -32.01
N LEU A 129 -24.00 -10.87 -31.51
CA LEU A 129 -23.29 -9.90 -32.31
C LEU A 129 -22.31 -10.58 -33.28
N GLY A 130 -21.67 -11.68 -32.88
CA GLY A 130 -20.76 -12.50 -33.70
C GLY A 130 -19.74 -11.67 -34.47
N GLN A 131 -19.52 -12.00 -35.74
CA GLN A 131 -18.62 -11.26 -36.62
C GLN A 131 -19.10 -9.84 -36.95
N LYS A 132 -20.40 -9.56 -36.82
CA LYS A 132 -20.98 -8.22 -37.05
C LYS A 132 -20.47 -7.17 -36.07
N MET A 133 -19.90 -7.57 -34.93
CA MET A 133 -19.33 -6.66 -33.94
C MET A 133 -18.22 -5.76 -34.48
N ARG A 134 -17.56 -6.16 -35.56
CA ARG A 134 -16.49 -5.40 -36.26
C ARG A 134 -16.99 -4.44 -37.33
N ASP A 135 -18.25 -4.55 -37.70
CA ASP A 135 -18.87 -3.72 -38.76
C ASP A 135 -19.95 -2.83 -38.14
N LEU A 136 -19.54 -1.61 -37.77
CA LEU A 136 -20.42 -0.65 -37.12
C LEU A 136 -21.66 -0.29 -37.99
N ALA A 137 -21.49 -0.14 -39.30
CA ALA A 137 -22.55 0.20 -40.20
C ALA A 137 -23.66 -0.88 -40.24
N LYS A 138 -23.31 -2.16 -40.11
CA LYS A 138 -24.29 -3.26 -40.06
C LYS A 138 -25.01 -3.33 -38.73
N ILE A 139 -24.38 -2.86 -37.64
CA ILE A 139 -24.98 -2.84 -36.30
C ILE A 139 -25.95 -1.65 -36.20
N ASP A 140 -25.55 -0.48 -36.64
CA ASP A 140 -26.31 0.76 -36.51
C ASP A 140 -27.60 0.75 -37.41
N GLY A 141 -27.57 -0.01 -38.47
CA GLY A 141 -28.75 -0.24 -39.33
C GLY A 141 -29.81 -1.20 -38.78
N ASP A 142 -29.52 -1.92 -37.68
CA ASP A 142 -30.41 -2.88 -37.02
C ASP A 142 -30.67 -2.47 -35.58
N PRO A 143 -31.86 -1.95 -35.21
CA PRO A 143 -32.15 -1.47 -33.87
C PRO A 143 -31.97 -2.52 -32.77
N GLU A 144 -32.22 -3.80 -33.04
CA GLU A 144 -32.03 -4.86 -32.04
C GLU A 144 -30.52 -5.18 -31.83
N LEU A 145 -29.73 -5.15 -32.89
CA LEU A 145 -28.27 -5.34 -32.77
C LEU A 145 -27.63 -4.14 -32.09
N ALA A 146 -28.08 -2.91 -32.42
CA ALA A 146 -27.61 -1.69 -31.73
C ALA A 146 -27.94 -1.73 -30.23
N ALA A 147 -29.16 -2.11 -29.86
CA ALA A 147 -29.55 -2.29 -28.46
C ALA A 147 -28.75 -3.40 -27.76
N THR A 148 -28.45 -4.53 -28.45
CA THR A 148 -27.63 -5.62 -27.93
C THR A 148 -26.22 -5.14 -27.65
N LYS A 149 -25.62 -4.38 -28.56
CA LYS A 149 -24.25 -3.80 -28.40
C LYS A 149 -24.23 -2.80 -27.24
N THR A 150 -25.21 -1.91 -27.16
CA THR A 150 -25.33 -0.94 -26.07
C THR A 150 -25.44 -1.66 -24.73
N ALA A 151 -26.30 -2.67 -24.61
CA ALA A 151 -26.44 -3.46 -23.39
C ALA A 151 -25.14 -4.18 -23.00
N LEU A 152 -24.38 -4.71 -23.97
CA LEU A 152 -23.06 -5.31 -23.72
C LEU A 152 -22.04 -4.28 -23.22
N LEU A 153 -22.02 -3.08 -23.80
CA LEU A 153 -21.15 -1.99 -23.35
C LEU A 153 -21.46 -1.59 -21.90
N PHE A 154 -22.74 -1.53 -21.51
CA PHE A 154 -23.13 -1.28 -20.13
C PHE A 154 -22.68 -2.36 -19.17
N ILE A 155 -22.77 -3.65 -19.54
CA ILE A 155 -22.23 -4.75 -18.72
C ILE A 155 -20.73 -4.57 -18.52
N ASN A 156 -19.97 -4.29 -19.59
CA ASN A 156 -18.54 -4.08 -19.51
C ASN A 156 -18.18 -2.88 -18.63
N TRP A 157 -18.93 -1.77 -18.75
CA TRP A 157 -18.77 -0.60 -17.90
C TRP A 157 -19.04 -0.91 -16.42
N MET A 158 -20.03 -1.75 -16.09
CA MET A 158 -20.29 -2.17 -14.71
C MET A 158 -19.10 -2.90 -14.09
N PHE A 159 -18.33 -3.64 -14.91
CA PHE A 159 -17.13 -4.37 -14.45
C PHE A 159 -15.85 -3.56 -14.52
N ASP A 160 -15.84 -2.42 -15.17
CA ASP A 160 -14.64 -1.61 -15.33
C ASP A 160 -14.16 -1.05 -13.99
N THR A 161 -12.86 -1.21 -13.72
CA THR A 161 -12.19 -0.73 -12.51
C THR A 161 -11.06 0.26 -12.81
N SER A 162 -11.01 0.78 -14.03
CA SER A 162 -9.95 1.70 -14.48
C SER A 162 -9.89 3.01 -13.70
N SER A 163 -11.01 3.42 -13.09
CA SER A 163 -11.09 4.63 -12.25
C SER A 163 -10.53 4.46 -10.84
N LEU A 164 -10.19 3.23 -10.43
CA LEU A 164 -9.61 2.97 -9.11
C LEU A 164 -8.13 3.36 -9.08
N SER A 165 -7.65 3.73 -7.90
CA SER A 165 -6.28 4.21 -7.70
C SER A 165 -5.22 3.10 -7.78
N GLY A 166 -5.61 1.85 -7.58
CA GLY A 166 -4.71 0.70 -7.52
C GLY A 166 -4.08 0.46 -6.14
N TYR A 167 -4.37 1.30 -5.15
CA TYR A 167 -3.88 1.09 -3.77
C TYR A 167 -4.65 0.00 -3.02
N GLY A 168 -5.80 -0.43 -3.55
CA GLY A 168 -6.67 -1.42 -2.93
C GLY A 168 -7.44 -0.88 -1.72
N PHE A 169 -8.16 -1.80 -1.03
CA PHE A 169 -8.93 -1.43 0.16
C PHE A 169 -8.01 -0.94 1.31
N PRO A 170 -8.38 0.12 2.01
CA PRO A 170 -9.60 0.92 1.99
C PRO A 170 -9.61 2.10 0.99
N PHE A 171 -8.53 2.35 0.25
CA PHE A 171 -8.43 3.46 -0.69
C PHE A 171 -9.31 3.28 -1.92
N ASP A 172 -9.55 2.03 -2.30
CA ASP A 172 -10.36 1.61 -3.45
C ASP A 172 -11.50 0.71 -2.97
N VAL A 173 -12.70 1.24 -2.88
CA VAL A 173 -13.89 0.52 -2.43
C VAL A 173 -14.61 -0.10 -3.65
N LYS A 174 -13.93 -1.03 -4.32
CA LYS A 174 -14.35 -1.59 -5.62
C LYS A 174 -15.75 -2.23 -5.65
N HIS A 175 -16.22 -2.77 -4.52
CA HIS A 175 -17.55 -3.37 -4.47
C HIS A 175 -18.64 -2.32 -4.36
N LEU A 176 -18.37 -1.18 -3.73
CA LEU A 176 -19.25 -0.04 -3.69
C LEU A 176 -19.36 0.61 -5.08
N LEU A 177 -18.23 0.83 -5.76
CA LEU A 177 -18.21 1.29 -7.14
C LEU A 177 -19.06 0.36 -8.06
N PHE A 178 -18.89 -0.96 -7.89
CA PHE A 178 -19.66 -1.93 -8.65
C PHE A 178 -21.17 -1.83 -8.34
N TYR A 179 -21.55 -1.69 -7.07
CA TYR A 179 -22.94 -1.49 -6.66
C TYR A 179 -23.56 -0.24 -7.32
N HIS A 180 -22.90 0.91 -7.22
CA HIS A 180 -23.39 2.14 -7.84
C HIS A 180 -23.56 2.01 -9.36
N ARG A 181 -22.64 1.30 -10.02
CA ARG A 181 -22.78 1.05 -11.45
C ARG A 181 -23.91 0.09 -11.80
N LEU A 182 -24.25 -0.85 -10.91
CA LEU A 182 -25.44 -1.70 -11.10
C LEU A 182 -26.71 -0.88 -11.02
N ILE A 183 -26.84 -0.01 -9.99
CA ILE A 183 -28.03 0.87 -9.82
C ILE A 183 -28.13 1.86 -10.97
N SER A 184 -27.05 2.56 -11.30
CA SER A 184 -27.03 3.49 -12.43
C SER A 184 -27.33 2.79 -13.76
N GLY A 185 -26.80 1.59 -13.97
CA GLY A 185 -27.10 0.79 -15.15
C GLY A 185 -28.56 0.34 -15.22
N TYR A 186 -29.18 -0.01 -14.08
CA TYR A 186 -30.61 -0.32 -14.01
C TYR A 186 -31.47 0.85 -14.47
N GLU A 187 -31.23 2.03 -13.93
CA GLU A 187 -31.97 3.24 -14.31
C GLU A 187 -31.81 3.61 -15.80
N GLN A 188 -30.55 3.53 -16.29
CA GLN A 188 -30.31 3.78 -17.71
C GLN A 188 -31.01 2.77 -18.63
N MET A 189 -31.02 1.48 -18.24
CA MET A 189 -31.72 0.45 -19.02
C MET A 189 -33.23 0.65 -19.02
N LYS A 190 -33.81 1.11 -17.90
CA LYS A 190 -35.25 1.49 -17.85
C LYS A 190 -35.61 2.59 -18.85
N GLN A 191 -34.84 3.69 -18.82
CA GLN A 191 -35.01 4.82 -19.73
C GLN A 191 -34.89 4.38 -21.20
N LEU A 192 -33.85 3.60 -21.54
CA LEU A 192 -33.66 3.11 -22.90
C LEU A 192 -34.78 2.17 -23.35
N TYR A 193 -35.27 1.32 -22.45
CA TYR A 193 -36.39 0.43 -22.76
C TYR A 193 -37.71 1.19 -22.97
N GLU A 194 -38.00 2.19 -22.14
CA GLU A 194 -39.19 3.06 -22.28
C GLU A 194 -39.20 3.81 -23.62
N LEU A 195 -38.01 4.25 -24.07
CA LEU A 195 -37.85 4.97 -25.33
C LEU A 195 -37.95 4.07 -26.58
N THR A 196 -37.47 2.82 -26.48
CA THR A 196 -37.20 1.99 -27.67
C THR A 196 -37.98 0.68 -27.70
N GLY A 197 -38.43 0.17 -26.55
CA GLY A 197 -39.04 -1.15 -26.41
C GLY A 197 -38.14 -2.34 -26.67
N ASN A 198 -36.80 -2.15 -26.81
CA ASN A 198 -35.88 -3.17 -27.25
C ASN A 198 -35.62 -4.25 -26.19
N LYS A 199 -35.77 -5.51 -26.59
CA LYS A 199 -35.66 -6.70 -25.74
C LYS A 199 -34.32 -6.81 -24.94
N PRO A 200 -33.14 -6.48 -25.48
CA PRO A 200 -31.88 -6.56 -24.72
C PRO A 200 -31.89 -5.70 -23.43
N PHE A 201 -32.47 -4.51 -23.46
CA PHE A 201 -32.59 -3.64 -22.29
C PHE A 201 -33.48 -4.26 -21.21
N TYR A 202 -34.64 -4.78 -21.62
CA TYR A 202 -35.55 -5.48 -20.70
C TYR A 202 -34.90 -6.71 -20.03
N GLN A 203 -34.07 -7.44 -20.77
CA GLN A 203 -33.32 -8.57 -20.18
C GLN A 203 -32.35 -8.13 -19.08
N LEU A 204 -31.67 -6.99 -19.24
CA LEU A 204 -30.83 -6.42 -18.20
C LEU A 204 -31.64 -5.88 -17.02
N ILE A 205 -32.76 -5.19 -17.27
CA ILE A 205 -33.64 -4.74 -16.21
C ILE A 205 -34.05 -5.90 -15.31
N LYS A 206 -34.46 -7.04 -15.88
CA LYS A 206 -34.84 -8.24 -15.10
C LYS A 206 -33.72 -8.77 -14.22
N LEU A 207 -32.46 -8.70 -14.69
CA LEU A 207 -31.31 -9.14 -13.92
C LEU A 207 -30.96 -8.16 -12.78
N LEU A 208 -31.05 -6.86 -13.05
CA LEU A 208 -30.62 -5.81 -12.14
C LEU A 208 -31.67 -5.47 -11.08
N ARG A 209 -32.98 -5.68 -11.39
CA ARG A 209 -34.09 -5.39 -10.46
C ARG A 209 -33.88 -5.96 -9.07
N ARG A 210 -33.39 -7.20 -8.96
CA ARG A 210 -33.15 -7.84 -7.67
C ARG A 210 -32.08 -7.18 -6.81
N ILE A 211 -31.23 -6.34 -7.42
CA ILE A 211 -30.25 -5.52 -6.70
C ILE A 211 -30.89 -4.21 -6.27
N ASP A 212 -31.70 -3.63 -7.14
CA ASP A 212 -32.47 -2.41 -6.87
C ASP A 212 -33.53 -2.62 -5.77
N ASP A 213 -34.22 -3.76 -5.78
CA ASP A 213 -35.25 -4.11 -4.79
C ASP A 213 -34.65 -4.54 -3.40
N ASP A 214 -33.34 -4.73 -3.28
CA ASP A 214 -32.68 -5.19 -2.02
C ASP A 214 -32.39 -4.01 -1.07
N GLN A 215 -33.37 -3.69 -0.20
CA GLN A 215 -33.28 -2.59 0.77
C GLN A 215 -32.10 -2.71 1.75
N GLU A 216 -31.71 -3.92 2.15
CA GLU A 216 -30.58 -4.11 3.03
C GLU A 216 -29.23 -3.86 2.31
N LEU A 217 -29.17 -4.19 1.02
CA LEU A 217 -28.03 -3.87 0.18
C LEU A 217 -27.89 -2.34 0.01
N GLU A 218 -28.99 -1.66 -0.24
CA GLU A 218 -29.07 -0.19 -0.32
C GLU A 218 -28.64 0.46 0.99
N ARG A 219 -29.14 -0.03 2.12
CA ARG A 219 -28.76 0.46 3.45
C ARG A 219 -27.27 0.30 3.72
N THR A 220 -26.71 -0.89 3.44
CA THR A 220 -25.29 -1.15 3.63
C THR A 220 -24.43 -0.25 2.73
N ALA A 221 -24.83 -0.07 1.48
CA ALA A 221 -24.13 0.81 0.57
C ALA A 221 -24.17 2.28 1.04
N SER A 222 -25.32 2.77 1.51
CA SER A 222 -25.47 4.14 2.02
C SER A 222 -24.62 4.40 3.27
N LEU A 223 -24.49 3.43 4.18
CA LEU A 223 -23.58 3.53 5.34
C LEU A 223 -22.11 3.60 4.88
N LEU A 224 -21.76 2.73 3.93
CA LEU A 224 -20.40 2.69 3.39
C LEU A 224 -20.06 3.98 2.64
N ASP A 225 -20.98 4.56 1.86
CA ASP A 225 -20.83 5.86 1.20
C ASP A 225 -20.52 6.98 2.20
N LYS A 226 -21.30 7.04 3.29
CA LYS A 226 -21.10 8.02 4.36
C LYS A 226 -19.70 7.89 4.98
N ASN A 227 -19.28 6.68 5.31
CA ASN A 227 -18.00 6.41 5.94
C ASN A 227 -16.83 6.61 4.95
N GLU A 228 -17.01 6.28 3.67
CA GLU A 228 -16.04 6.56 2.60
C GLU A 228 -15.82 8.07 2.41
N MET A 229 -16.88 8.87 2.47
CA MET A 229 -16.76 10.34 2.41
C MET A 229 -15.89 10.87 3.54
N ILE A 230 -16.09 10.40 4.77
CA ILE A 230 -15.30 10.79 5.95
C ILE A 230 -13.85 10.34 5.79
N PHE A 231 -13.63 9.12 5.36
CA PHE A 231 -12.30 8.61 5.06
C PHE A 231 -11.57 9.43 3.99
N ASN A 232 -12.27 9.77 2.91
CA ASN A 232 -11.71 10.60 1.84
C ASN A 232 -11.45 12.05 2.29
N GLU A 233 -12.21 12.58 3.25
CA GLU A 233 -11.94 13.89 3.85
C GLU A 233 -10.64 13.86 4.68
N LEU A 234 -10.43 12.84 5.50
CA LEU A 234 -9.16 12.64 6.22
C LEU A 234 -7.99 12.41 5.24
N ARG A 235 -8.20 11.61 4.20
CA ARG A 235 -7.25 11.39 3.11
C ARG A 235 -6.81 12.69 2.44
N LYS A 236 -7.74 13.61 2.19
CA LYS A 236 -7.46 14.95 1.67
C LYS A 236 -6.72 15.83 2.67
N ALA A 237 -7.09 15.77 3.95
CA ALA A 237 -6.40 16.51 5.01
C ALA A 237 -4.93 16.06 5.13
N LEU A 238 -4.68 14.76 5.13
CA LEU A 238 -3.33 14.18 5.15
C LEU A 238 -2.58 14.29 3.82
N ARG A 239 -3.25 14.63 2.72
CA ARG A 239 -2.66 14.71 1.36
C ARG A 239 -1.93 13.41 0.96
N ILE A 240 -2.53 12.26 1.22
CA ILE A 240 -1.99 10.92 0.91
C ILE A 240 -2.90 10.22 -0.10
N THR A 241 -2.32 9.61 -1.13
CA THR A 241 -3.03 8.78 -2.13
C THR A 241 -4.29 9.45 -2.69
N LEU A 242 -4.22 10.72 -3.01
CA LEU A 242 -5.38 11.52 -3.43
C LEU A 242 -6.07 10.93 -4.66
N PRO A 243 -7.43 10.97 -4.74
CA PRO A 243 -8.17 10.51 -5.91
C PRO A 243 -7.81 11.32 -7.17
N GLY A 244 -7.93 10.69 -8.35
CA GLY A 244 -7.74 11.36 -9.63
C GLY A 244 -6.32 11.80 -9.93
N ASN A 245 -5.31 11.10 -9.37
CA ASN A 245 -3.89 11.40 -9.55
C ASN A 245 -3.51 12.84 -9.13
N GLN A 246 -4.27 13.46 -8.24
CA GLN A 246 -3.89 14.73 -7.65
C GLN A 246 -2.57 14.58 -6.89
N GLN A 247 -1.67 15.54 -7.06
CA GLN A 247 -0.39 15.53 -6.36
C GLN A 247 -0.62 15.75 -4.87
N GLY A 248 -0.29 14.73 -4.08
CA GLY A 248 -0.14 14.85 -2.64
C GLY A 248 1.19 15.55 -2.30
N LEU A 249 1.49 15.67 -1.03
CA LEU A 249 2.85 15.96 -0.59
C LEU A 249 3.72 14.74 -0.95
N ASN A 250 4.82 14.97 -1.67
CA ASN A 250 5.78 13.92 -1.94
C ASN A 250 6.59 13.57 -0.68
N ASP A 251 7.35 12.49 -0.74
CA ASP A 251 8.19 12.03 0.38
C ASP A 251 9.46 12.88 0.55
N SER A 252 9.66 13.92 -0.26
CA SER A 252 10.77 14.87 -0.10
C SER A 252 10.61 15.81 1.11
N GLY A 253 9.42 15.84 1.72
CA GLY A 253 9.20 16.50 3.01
C GLY A 253 9.33 18.02 2.94
N GLU A 254 8.47 18.69 2.19
CA GLU A 254 8.45 20.15 2.14
C GLU A 254 7.96 20.76 3.47
N MET A 255 8.81 21.49 4.17
CA MET A 255 8.55 22.04 5.51
C MET A 255 7.27 22.86 5.60
N CYS A 256 7.02 23.72 4.62
CA CYS A 256 5.83 24.59 4.59
C CYS A 256 4.52 23.79 4.57
N ASP A 257 4.56 22.56 4.03
CA ASP A 257 3.38 21.72 3.86
C ASP A 257 3.06 20.87 5.09
N MET A 258 4.04 20.51 5.92
CA MET A 258 3.80 19.69 7.12
C MET A 258 2.88 20.41 8.11
N LYS A 259 3.14 21.68 8.41
CA LYS A 259 2.28 22.49 9.27
C LYS A 259 0.88 22.64 8.68
N SER A 260 0.78 22.89 7.37
CA SER A 260 -0.51 22.98 6.68
C SER A 260 -1.29 21.67 6.74
N ILE A 261 -0.62 20.52 6.72
CA ILE A 261 -1.25 19.22 6.88
C ILE A 261 -1.76 19.03 8.30
N ALA A 262 -0.94 19.32 9.30
CA ALA A 262 -1.31 19.26 10.71
C ALA A 262 -2.55 20.14 11.00
N ASP A 263 -2.55 21.39 10.52
CA ASP A 263 -3.69 22.31 10.66
C ASP A 263 -4.98 21.78 10.01
N LYS A 264 -4.88 21.09 8.88
CA LYS A 264 -6.05 20.48 8.20
C LYS A 264 -6.57 19.26 8.96
N VAL A 265 -5.68 18.45 9.52
CA VAL A 265 -6.06 17.30 10.34
C VAL A 265 -6.69 17.77 11.64
N ASP A 266 -6.17 18.83 12.27
CA ASP A 266 -6.78 19.43 13.46
C ASP A 266 -8.21 19.96 13.18
N LYS A 267 -8.42 20.65 12.04
CA LYS A 267 -9.76 21.06 11.60
C LYS A 267 -10.69 19.86 11.38
N PHE A 268 -10.18 18.79 10.81
CA PHE A 268 -10.94 17.55 10.63
C PHE A 268 -11.33 16.95 11.99
N VAL A 269 -10.39 16.85 12.94
CA VAL A 269 -10.63 16.35 14.30
C VAL A 269 -11.72 17.17 14.98
N LYS A 270 -11.63 18.52 14.96
CA LYS A 270 -12.63 19.42 15.55
C LYS A 270 -14.03 19.24 14.94
N LYS A 271 -14.10 18.96 13.63
CA LYS A 271 -15.38 18.73 12.95
C LYS A 271 -16.11 17.47 13.45
N TYR A 272 -15.37 16.41 13.76
CA TYR A 272 -15.94 15.11 14.13
C TYR A 272 -15.88 14.81 15.64
N ASP A 273 -15.30 15.68 16.45
CA ASP A 273 -15.13 15.50 17.90
C ASP A 273 -16.45 15.37 18.67
N SER A 274 -17.50 16.01 18.17
CA SER A 274 -18.86 15.94 18.76
C SER A 274 -19.72 14.83 18.13
N SER A 275 -19.17 13.92 17.34
CA SER A 275 -19.92 12.82 16.74
C SER A 275 -20.43 11.86 17.81
N THR A 276 -21.65 11.33 17.61
CA THR A 276 -22.22 10.26 18.45
C THR A 276 -21.92 8.86 17.90
N ASP A 277 -21.33 8.79 16.72
CA ASP A 277 -20.98 7.53 16.06
C ASP A 277 -19.67 6.98 16.66
N SER A 278 -19.73 5.74 17.17
CA SER A 278 -18.60 5.08 17.83
C SER A 278 -17.39 4.88 16.93
N LEU A 279 -17.58 4.66 15.62
CA LEU A 279 -16.49 4.54 14.64
C LEU A 279 -15.77 5.87 14.45
N HIS A 280 -16.51 6.96 14.39
CA HIS A 280 -15.92 8.29 14.30
C HIS A 280 -15.13 8.64 15.56
N LEU A 281 -15.67 8.37 16.75
CA LEU A 281 -14.95 8.62 18.02
C LEU A 281 -13.66 7.80 18.10
N LYS A 282 -13.71 6.52 17.72
CA LYS A 282 -12.51 5.66 17.66
C LYS A 282 -11.46 6.21 16.68
N MET A 283 -11.87 6.69 15.52
CA MET A 283 -11.00 7.33 14.54
C MET A 283 -10.32 8.58 15.14
N ILE A 284 -11.06 9.45 15.80
CA ILE A 284 -10.54 10.66 16.44
C ILE A 284 -9.56 10.31 17.57
N GLU A 285 -9.89 9.31 18.38
CA GLU A 285 -9.00 8.79 19.43
C GLU A 285 -7.67 8.31 18.85
N GLN A 286 -7.71 7.57 17.73
CA GLN A 286 -6.49 7.12 17.05
C GLN A 286 -5.66 8.29 16.50
N ILE A 287 -6.29 9.31 15.90
CA ILE A 287 -5.58 10.49 15.41
C ILE A 287 -4.86 11.18 16.58
N ARG A 288 -5.56 11.44 17.69
CA ARG A 288 -4.99 12.08 18.89
C ARG A 288 -3.86 11.26 19.51
N LYS A 289 -4.01 9.94 19.55
CA LYS A 289 -2.99 9.02 20.08
C LYS A 289 -1.66 9.09 19.33
N TYR A 290 -1.72 9.33 18.03
CA TYR A 290 -0.54 9.32 17.17
C TYR A 290 -0.12 10.72 16.67
N ASP A 291 -0.74 11.78 17.16
CA ASP A 291 -0.51 13.14 16.71
C ASP A 291 0.99 13.53 16.71
N GLU A 292 1.68 13.36 17.83
CA GLU A 292 3.12 13.60 17.96
C GLU A 292 4.00 12.71 17.07
N LYS A 293 3.45 11.61 16.55
CA LYS A 293 4.15 10.67 15.65
C LYS A 293 3.83 10.91 14.19
N LEU A 294 2.78 11.65 13.89
CA LEU A 294 2.37 12.01 12.53
C LEU A 294 3.06 13.29 12.04
N PHE A 295 3.23 14.26 12.91
CA PHE A 295 3.72 15.57 12.51
C PHE A 295 5.03 15.88 13.21
N ALA A 296 6.11 15.93 12.41
CA ALA A 296 7.44 16.26 12.92
C ALA A 296 7.86 17.64 12.43
N ASP A 297 8.41 18.43 13.34
CA ASP A 297 9.16 19.62 12.98
C ASP A 297 10.42 19.25 12.20
N PRO A 298 10.90 20.13 11.30
CA PRO A 298 12.17 19.94 10.64
C PRO A 298 13.31 19.81 11.63
N ILE A 299 14.18 18.83 11.41
CA ILE A 299 15.37 18.61 12.24
C ILE A 299 16.47 19.54 11.76
N ILE A 300 17.10 20.25 12.68
CA ILE A 300 18.24 21.13 12.38
C ILE A 300 19.52 20.33 12.55
N VAL A 301 20.27 20.18 11.48
CA VAL A 301 21.58 19.52 11.47
C VAL A 301 22.65 20.55 11.13
N THR A 302 23.78 20.47 11.79
CA THR A 302 24.93 21.33 11.46
C THR A 302 25.95 20.50 10.69
N VAL A 303 26.19 20.87 9.43
CA VAL A 303 27.20 20.24 8.55
C VAL A 303 28.17 21.34 8.11
N ASP A 304 29.43 21.15 8.36
CA ASP A 304 30.51 22.11 8.02
C ASP A 304 30.23 23.56 8.50
N GLY A 305 29.62 23.66 9.69
CA GLY A 305 29.27 24.95 10.31
C GLY A 305 27.98 25.59 9.75
N GLN A 306 27.34 25.00 8.79
CA GLN A 306 26.07 25.46 8.21
C GLN A 306 24.88 24.70 8.80
N LYS A 307 23.82 25.40 9.12
CA LYS A 307 22.55 24.80 9.57
C LYS A 307 21.73 24.34 8.36
N ILE A 308 21.46 23.05 8.28
CA ILE A 308 20.62 22.41 7.28
C ILE A 308 19.34 21.96 7.97
N TYR A 309 18.20 22.25 7.36
CA TYR A 309 16.89 21.80 7.83
C TYR A 309 16.51 20.54 7.07
N VAL A 310 16.30 19.44 7.78
CA VAL A 310 15.91 18.15 7.20
C VAL A 310 14.51 17.81 7.70
N GLN A 311 13.56 17.72 6.78
CA GLN A 311 12.21 17.26 7.08
C GLN A 311 12.13 15.75 6.90
N PRO A 312 11.84 14.97 7.96
CA PRO A 312 11.62 13.53 7.82
C PRO A 312 10.48 13.22 6.86
N HIS A 313 10.62 12.15 6.09
CA HIS A 313 9.58 11.68 5.19
C HIS A 313 8.34 11.24 5.96
N ARG A 314 7.17 11.47 5.37
CA ARG A 314 5.89 11.07 5.94
C ARG A 314 5.51 9.63 5.66
N THR A 315 6.22 8.97 4.77
CA THR A 315 5.90 7.61 4.31
C THR A 315 7.16 6.76 4.18
N ASN A 316 6.99 5.45 4.27
CA ASN A 316 8.03 4.47 3.97
C ASN A 316 8.17 4.20 2.46
N ASN A 317 7.80 5.14 1.60
CA ASN A 317 7.74 4.94 0.16
C ASN A 317 9.10 4.49 -0.44
N ILE A 318 10.22 5.02 0.06
CA ILE A 318 11.57 4.61 -0.38
C ILE A 318 11.79 3.13 -0.11
N MET A 319 11.42 2.65 1.08
CA MET A 319 11.51 1.24 1.45
C MET A 319 10.58 0.36 0.60
N GLU A 320 9.33 0.80 0.41
CA GLU A 320 8.36 0.09 -0.44
C GLU A 320 8.83 -0.01 -1.89
N GLN A 321 9.37 1.07 -2.46
CA GLN A 321 9.96 1.08 -3.80
C GLN A 321 11.16 0.13 -3.89
N PHE A 322 12.01 0.14 -2.88
CA PHE A 322 13.13 -0.79 -2.80
C PHE A 322 12.66 -2.25 -2.77
N PHE A 323 11.70 -2.63 -1.92
CA PHE A 323 11.19 -3.99 -1.86
C PHE A 323 10.46 -4.40 -3.15
N ARG A 324 9.75 -3.47 -3.79
CA ARG A 324 9.12 -3.69 -5.10
C ARG A 324 10.16 -3.99 -6.17
N TYR A 325 11.25 -3.21 -6.21
CA TYR A 325 12.39 -3.43 -7.09
C TYR A 325 13.04 -4.79 -6.83
N LEU A 326 13.36 -5.11 -5.56
CA LEU A 326 13.94 -6.38 -5.17
C LEU A 326 13.08 -7.58 -5.60
N LYS A 327 11.78 -7.55 -5.30
CA LYS A 327 10.85 -8.61 -5.73
C LYS A 327 10.79 -8.75 -7.25
N ARG A 328 10.83 -7.64 -7.99
CA ARG A 328 10.89 -7.65 -9.46
C ARG A 328 12.17 -8.32 -9.97
N LEU A 329 13.32 -7.99 -9.40
CA LEU A 329 14.60 -8.63 -9.75
C LEU A 329 14.58 -10.12 -9.48
N LEU A 330 14.09 -10.54 -8.31
CA LEU A 330 14.01 -11.95 -7.93
C LEU A 330 13.09 -12.73 -8.87
N ARG A 331 11.95 -12.15 -9.27
CA ARG A 331 11.05 -12.75 -10.28
C ARG A 331 11.72 -12.87 -11.63
N LYS A 332 12.37 -11.79 -12.10
CA LYS A 332 13.07 -11.78 -13.39
C LYS A 332 14.21 -12.83 -13.42
N LYS A 333 14.97 -12.94 -12.33
CA LYS A 333 16.09 -13.89 -12.22
C LYS A 333 15.63 -15.33 -12.09
N GLY A 334 14.54 -15.57 -11.36
CA GLY A 334 14.04 -16.92 -11.08
C GLY A 334 13.00 -17.44 -12.07
N GLY A 335 12.46 -16.59 -12.96
CA GLY A 335 11.38 -16.97 -13.90
C GLY A 335 10.03 -17.31 -13.22
N ASN A 336 9.92 -17.13 -11.90
CA ASN A 336 8.77 -17.52 -11.11
C ASN A 336 7.92 -16.31 -10.72
N ILE A 337 6.59 -16.48 -10.67
CA ILE A 337 5.66 -15.45 -10.16
C ILE A 337 5.89 -15.22 -8.67
N SER A 338 6.08 -16.29 -7.89
CA SER A 338 6.35 -16.22 -6.46
C SER A 338 7.83 -16.06 -6.16
N VAL A 339 8.19 -15.13 -5.28
CA VAL A 339 9.55 -14.90 -4.80
C VAL A 339 9.85 -15.57 -3.45
N LYS A 340 8.91 -16.36 -2.91
CA LYS A 340 9.03 -17.04 -1.62
C LYS A 340 10.35 -17.82 -1.48
N ARG A 341 10.66 -18.70 -2.43
CA ARG A 341 11.92 -19.50 -2.42
C ARG A 341 13.15 -18.60 -2.46
N SER A 342 13.12 -17.57 -3.31
CA SER A 342 14.24 -16.64 -3.45
C SER A 342 14.48 -15.85 -2.16
N LEU A 343 13.42 -15.33 -1.53
CA LEU A 343 13.50 -14.65 -0.23
C LEU A 343 14.00 -15.59 0.87
N THR A 344 13.56 -16.85 0.86
CA THR A 344 14.03 -17.84 1.86
C THR A 344 15.51 -18.20 1.67
N ALA A 345 15.98 -18.33 0.43
CA ALA A 345 17.36 -18.73 0.13
C ALA A 345 18.38 -17.57 0.20
N MET A 346 17.94 -16.34 -0.11
CA MET A 346 18.80 -15.16 -0.16
C MET A 346 19.41 -14.87 1.22
N LEU A 347 20.68 -14.50 1.27
CA LEU A 347 21.30 -13.99 2.50
C LEU A 347 20.78 -12.58 2.81
N PRO A 348 20.59 -12.21 4.09
CA PRO A 348 20.10 -10.89 4.45
C PRO A 348 20.97 -9.76 3.88
N GLY A 349 22.28 -9.90 3.96
CA GLY A 349 23.24 -8.92 3.43
C GLY A 349 23.24 -8.73 1.92
N THR A 350 22.58 -9.62 1.14
CA THR A 350 22.52 -9.47 -0.32
C THR A 350 21.88 -8.14 -0.75
N VAL A 351 21.02 -7.57 0.07
CA VAL A 351 20.35 -6.29 -0.26
C VAL A 351 21.31 -5.11 -0.24
N LEU A 352 22.43 -5.21 0.48
CA LEU A 352 23.46 -4.16 0.54
C LEU A 352 24.09 -3.88 -0.85
N VAL A 353 23.99 -4.82 -1.79
CA VAL A 353 24.42 -4.62 -3.19
C VAL A 353 23.74 -3.39 -3.83
N LYS A 354 22.54 -3.00 -3.35
CA LYS A 354 21.90 -1.75 -3.80
C LYS A 354 22.80 -0.52 -3.56
N ASN A 355 23.57 -0.53 -2.48
CA ASN A 355 24.41 0.61 -2.09
C ASN A 355 25.52 0.91 -3.12
N LEU A 356 25.93 -0.09 -3.91
CA LEU A 356 26.92 0.08 -4.99
C LEU A 356 26.46 1.05 -6.10
N LYS A 357 25.19 1.47 -6.09
CA LYS A 357 24.66 2.49 -6.98
C LYS A 357 24.83 3.92 -6.45
N ASN A 358 25.21 4.06 -5.19
CA ASN A 358 25.52 5.33 -4.59
C ASN A 358 27.02 5.58 -4.75
N GLU A 359 27.38 6.66 -5.43
CA GLU A 359 28.77 6.97 -5.79
C GLU A 359 29.62 7.20 -4.54
N GLU A 360 29.14 7.97 -3.57
CA GLU A 360 29.87 8.23 -2.33
C GLU A 360 30.12 6.93 -1.53
N TYR A 361 29.13 6.03 -1.48
CA TYR A 361 29.29 4.72 -0.85
C TYR A 361 30.31 3.86 -1.58
N LEU A 362 30.31 3.91 -2.92
CA LEU A 362 31.24 3.16 -3.75
C LEU A 362 32.67 3.69 -3.56
N ASP A 363 32.87 4.99 -3.52
CA ASP A 363 34.16 5.62 -3.29
C ASP A 363 34.73 5.24 -1.92
N LEU A 364 33.89 5.27 -0.87
CA LEU A 364 34.29 4.81 0.48
C LEU A 364 34.64 3.31 0.49
N LEU A 365 33.90 2.49 -0.26
CA LEU A 365 34.16 1.05 -0.33
C LEU A 365 35.45 0.75 -1.07
N LEU A 366 35.75 1.46 -2.15
CA LEU A 366 36.94 1.30 -2.95
C LEU A 366 38.22 1.74 -2.20
N ASP A 367 38.11 2.72 -1.31
CA ASP A 367 39.21 3.17 -0.44
C ASP A 367 40.52 3.43 -1.23
N GLY A 368 40.39 4.12 -2.37
CA GLY A 368 41.51 4.46 -3.26
C GLY A 368 41.94 3.36 -4.23
N THR A 369 41.30 2.19 -4.26
CA THR A 369 41.54 1.15 -5.26
C THR A 369 40.90 1.47 -6.60
N SER A 370 41.41 0.90 -7.70
CA SER A 370 40.89 1.15 -9.06
C SER A 370 39.56 0.49 -9.35
N GLY A 371 39.13 -0.49 -8.52
CA GLY A 371 37.87 -1.19 -8.72
C GLY A 371 37.59 -2.27 -7.66
N LEU A 372 36.38 -2.82 -7.72
CA LEU A 372 35.93 -3.84 -6.76
C LEU A 372 36.78 -5.12 -6.76
N GLU A 373 37.34 -5.52 -7.91
CA GLU A 373 38.19 -6.70 -8.01
C GLU A 373 39.48 -6.51 -7.17
N GLU A 374 40.12 -5.37 -7.30
CA GLU A 374 41.30 -5.02 -6.52
C GLU A 374 40.97 -4.92 -5.01
N ARG A 375 39.84 -4.27 -4.70
CA ARG A 375 39.36 -4.17 -3.32
C ARG A 375 39.07 -5.52 -2.69
N PHE A 376 38.42 -6.43 -3.43
CA PHE A 376 38.16 -7.79 -2.94
C PHE A 376 39.42 -8.65 -2.79
N ALA A 377 40.43 -8.43 -3.64
CA ALA A 377 41.70 -9.13 -3.52
C ALA A 377 42.46 -8.80 -2.19
N GLN A 378 42.16 -7.64 -1.60
CA GLN A 378 42.74 -7.20 -0.32
C GLN A 378 42.03 -7.82 0.90
N ILE A 379 40.84 -8.40 0.71
CA ILE A 379 40.08 -8.99 1.82
C ILE A 379 40.63 -10.38 2.16
N ASP A 380 40.99 -10.58 3.44
CA ASP A 380 41.41 -11.92 3.92
C ASP A 380 40.24 -12.91 3.74
N SER A 381 40.48 -13.94 2.92
CA SER A 381 39.49 -14.99 2.63
C SER A 381 38.96 -15.69 3.87
N ARG A 382 39.76 -15.75 4.97
CA ARG A 382 39.34 -16.33 6.26
C ARG A 382 38.24 -15.49 6.91
N VAL A 383 38.35 -14.15 6.86
CA VAL A 383 37.31 -13.24 7.35
C VAL A 383 36.03 -13.42 6.55
N PHE A 384 36.14 -13.48 5.23
CA PHE A 384 35.00 -13.72 4.36
C PHE A 384 34.29 -15.06 4.68
N LEU A 385 35.04 -16.15 4.80
CA LEU A 385 34.49 -17.46 5.12
C LEU A 385 33.83 -17.50 6.50
N TYR A 386 34.41 -16.81 7.49
CA TYR A 386 33.84 -16.70 8.83
C TYR A 386 32.50 -15.96 8.80
N GLU A 387 32.43 -14.77 8.21
CA GLU A 387 31.20 -13.99 8.12
C GLU A 387 30.12 -14.73 7.28
N PHE A 388 30.51 -15.38 6.19
CA PHE A 388 29.60 -16.17 5.38
C PHE A 388 29.02 -17.38 6.13
N SER A 389 29.82 -18.06 6.95
CA SER A 389 29.36 -19.16 7.80
C SER A 389 28.40 -18.67 8.88
N LYS A 390 28.67 -17.53 9.48
CA LYS A 390 27.81 -16.86 10.47
C LYS A 390 26.46 -16.47 9.87
N MET A 391 26.45 -15.88 8.69
CA MET A 391 25.23 -15.56 7.95
C MET A 391 24.41 -16.81 7.59
N LYS A 392 25.06 -17.90 7.19
CA LYS A 392 24.40 -19.20 6.93
C LYS A 392 23.77 -19.80 8.18
N SER A 393 24.41 -19.69 9.33
CA SER A 393 23.89 -20.22 10.59
C SER A 393 22.61 -19.48 11.03
N GLN A 394 22.53 -18.17 10.79
CA GLN A 394 21.34 -17.36 11.06
C GLN A 394 20.14 -17.72 10.17
N ASN A 395 20.38 -18.33 9.00
CA ASN A 395 19.34 -18.76 8.06
C ASN A 395 18.81 -20.19 8.32
N LYS A 396 19.41 -20.96 9.22
CA LYS A 396 18.90 -22.30 9.56
C LYS A 396 17.62 -22.14 10.40
N LYS A 397 16.51 -22.77 9.95
CA LYS A 397 15.34 -22.96 10.78
C LYS A 397 15.76 -23.64 12.09
N PRO A 398 15.25 -23.23 13.26
CA PRO A 398 15.36 -24.06 14.45
C PRO A 398 14.75 -25.44 14.13
N PRO A 399 15.33 -26.54 14.69
CA PRO A 399 14.80 -27.87 14.48
C PRO A 399 13.31 -27.92 14.84
N ALA A 400 12.56 -28.75 14.13
CA ALA A 400 11.09 -28.84 14.22
C ALA A 400 10.58 -29.22 15.62
N ASP A 401 11.45 -29.68 16.51
CA ASP A 401 11.14 -30.20 17.85
C ASP A 401 11.06 -29.14 18.96
N ALA A 402 11.16 -27.84 18.65
CA ALA A 402 11.04 -26.75 19.61
C ALA A 402 9.58 -26.27 19.80
N LYS A 403 8.57 -27.08 19.42
CA LYS A 403 7.17 -26.88 19.79
C LYS A 403 6.80 -27.86 20.88
N LYS A 404 7.05 -27.51 22.11
CA LYS A 404 6.35 -27.97 23.30
C LYS A 404 5.96 -26.77 24.14
#